data_eb0aaed0a7a3e5df86825f2a2b6fd2cd
#
_entry.id   eb0aaed0a7a3e5df86825f2a2b6fd2cd
#
_cell.length_a   1.000
_cell.length_b   1.000
_cell.length_c   1.000
_cell.angle_alpha   90.00
_cell.angle_beta   90.00
_cell.angle_gamma   90.00
#
_symmetry.space_group_name_H-M   'P 1'
#
loop_
_entity.id
_entity.type
_entity.pdbx_description
1 polymer ?
#
loop_
_entity_poly.entity_id
_entity_poly.type
_entity_poly.pdbx_seq_one_letter_code
_entity_poly.pdbx_strand_id
1 'polypeptide(L)'
;MPLVPSYIKKLKNYRPGKPISEASRETGIKDIIKLASNENPLGASPKAIQAIKDSLENIHRYPDASGYELRKKLADRFKVKVDNVVLGAGSEGIMSTIMRTFLLSDDELVSAENSFIGFRVLANASGKRIHWVPMKKYRYDLEMMATKITDYTKIIYIANPDNPMGTYVTRKEFDQFYQYVPERV
;
A
#
# COMPACT_ATOMS: atom_id res chain seq x y z
N MET A 1 -27.62 -12.56 15.83
CA MET A 1 -26.70 -12.44 14.69
C MET A 1 -25.39 -11.80 15.16
N PRO A 2 -24.22 -12.17 14.65
CA PRO A 2 -22.98 -11.49 15.00
C PRO A 2 -22.99 -10.06 14.46
N LEU A 3 -22.47 -9.10 15.24
CA LEU A 3 -22.39 -7.68 14.86
C LEU A 3 -21.55 -7.41 13.61
N VAL A 4 -20.61 -8.32 13.30
CA VAL A 4 -19.70 -8.20 12.15
C VAL A 4 -19.58 -9.54 11.42
N PRO A 5 -19.29 -9.53 10.10
CA PRO A 5 -19.04 -10.74 9.33
C PRO A 5 -17.87 -11.57 9.87
N SER A 6 -17.90 -12.88 9.57
CA SER A 6 -16.88 -13.83 10.08
C SER A 6 -15.46 -13.50 9.64
N TYR A 7 -15.28 -12.97 8.42
CA TYR A 7 -13.98 -12.58 7.91
C TYR A 7 -13.38 -11.38 8.67
N ILE A 8 -14.22 -10.46 9.17
CA ILE A 8 -13.77 -9.36 10.04
C ILE A 8 -13.33 -9.90 11.40
N LYS A 9 -14.06 -10.86 11.98
CA LYS A 9 -13.68 -11.49 13.26
C LYS A 9 -12.34 -12.23 13.19
N LYS A 10 -11.98 -12.75 12.02
CA LYS A 10 -10.74 -13.50 11.79
C LYS A 10 -9.51 -12.61 11.54
N LEU A 11 -9.71 -11.29 11.39
CA LEU A 11 -8.58 -10.37 11.20
C LEU A 11 -7.65 -10.43 12.41
N LYS A 12 -6.36 -10.55 12.11
CA LYS A 12 -5.30 -10.41 13.13
C LYS A 12 -4.88 -8.95 13.21
N ASN A 13 -4.76 -8.43 14.43
CA ASN A 13 -4.28 -7.08 14.64
C ASN A 13 -2.86 -6.93 14.10
N TYR A 14 -2.64 -5.89 13.32
CA TYR A 14 -1.31 -5.47 12.94
C TYR A 14 -0.57 -4.96 14.18
N ARG A 15 0.66 -5.42 14.37
CA ARG A 15 1.56 -4.91 15.40
C ARG A 15 2.58 -3.98 14.74
N PRO A 16 2.43 -2.66 14.88
CA PRO A 16 3.40 -1.71 14.34
C PRO A 16 4.75 -1.85 15.05
N GLY A 17 5.79 -1.33 14.41
CA GLY A 17 7.10 -1.22 15.06
C GLY A 17 7.02 -0.41 16.36
N LYS A 18 7.79 -0.80 17.38
CA LYS A 18 7.80 -0.15 18.69
C LYS A 18 8.19 1.34 18.56
N PRO A 19 7.42 2.27 19.14
CA PRO A 19 7.81 3.69 19.18
C PRO A 19 9.11 3.90 19.95
N ILE A 20 9.93 4.90 19.56
CA ILE A 20 11.17 5.25 20.27
C ILE A 20 10.88 5.57 21.74
N SER A 21 9.82 6.31 22.02
CA SER A 21 9.41 6.70 23.38
C SER A 21 9.09 5.49 24.27
N GLU A 22 8.52 4.43 23.72
CA GLU A 22 8.23 3.18 24.42
C GLU A 22 9.52 2.42 24.71
N ALA A 23 10.36 2.25 23.69
CA ALA A 23 11.65 1.59 23.83
C ALA A 23 12.54 2.33 24.87
N SER A 24 12.56 3.67 24.85
CA SER A 24 13.29 4.50 25.82
C SER A 24 12.79 4.30 27.27
N ARG A 25 11.45 4.24 27.46
CA ARG A 25 10.87 3.97 28.79
C ARG A 25 11.25 2.60 29.35
N GLU A 26 11.30 1.57 28.48
CA GLU A 26 11.60 0.20 28.89
C GLU A 26 13.10 -0.03 29.17
N THR A 27 13.95 0.60 28.37
CA THR A 27 15.41 0.34 28.43
C THR A 27 16.19 1.39 29.20
N GLY A 28 15.62 2.58 29.45
CA GLY A 28 16.33 3.74 30.01
C GLY A 28 17.27 4.44 29.03
N ILE A 29 17.43 3.93 27.81
CA ILE A 29 18.31 4.50 26.79
C ILE A 29 17.63 5.73 26.16
N LYS A 30 18.35 6.86 26.08
CA LYS A 30 17.81 8.11 25.48
C LYS A 30 18.09 8.22 24.00
N ASP A 31 19.26 7.78 23.55
CA ASP A 31 19.69 7.90 22.16
C ASP A 31 19.47 6.57 21.43
N ILE A 32 18.21 6.33 21.05
CA ILE A 32 17.81 5.11 20.32
C ILE A 32 17.83 5.35 18.83
N ILE A 33 18.59 4.53 18.10
CA ILE A 33 18.55 4.47 16.63
C ILE A 33 17.45 3.53 16.21
N LYS A 34 16.41 4.06 15.56
CA LYS A 34 15.28 3.26 15.04
C LYS A 34 15.55 2.83 13.60
N LEU A 35 15.71 1.51 13.41
CA LEU A 35 15.88 0.90 12.08
C LEU A 35 14.60 0.24 11.57
N ALA A 36 13.45 0.51 12.21
CA ALA A 36 12.14 -0.01 11.84
C ALA A 36 11.29 1.08 11.17
N SER A 37 10.18 0.64 10.51
CA SER A 37 9.15 1.50 9.91
C SER A 37 9.58 2.29 8.66
N ASN A 38 10.76 2.01 8.10
CA ASN A 38 11.29 2.68 6.90
C ASN A 38 11.27 4.22 6.98
N GLU A 39 11.49 4.75 8.19
CA GLU A 39 11.57 6.19 8.42
C GLU A 39 12.85 6.77 7.82
N ASN A 40 12.78 8.01 7.30
CA ASN A 40 13.95 8.71 6.81
C ASN A 40 14.81 9.25 7.96
N PRO A 41 16.01 8.71 8.24
CA PRO A 41 16.83 9.15 9.34
C PRO A 41 17.41 10.56 9.16
N LEU A 42 17.40 11.09 7.92
CA LEU A 42 17.84 12.47 7.63
C LEU A 42 16.80 13.53 7.99
N GLY A 43 15.59 13.10 8.41
CA GLY A 43 14.51 14.02 8.74
C GLY A 43 13.73 14.55 7.53
N ALA A 44 12.92 15.56 7.79
CA ALA A 44 12.09 16.20 6.77
C ALA A 44 12.87 17.27 5.99
N SER A 45 12.48 17.49 4.73
CA SER A 45 13.03 18.59 3.93
C SER A 45 12.82 19.94 4.62
N PRO A 46 13.87 20.80 4.76
CA PRO A 46 13.72 22.15 5.31
C PRO A 46 12.67 23.00 4.58
N LYS A 47 12.56 22.86 3.25
CA LYS A 47 11.52 23.53 2.45
C LYS A 47 10.12 23.04 2.79
N ALA A 48 9.94 21.75 3.08
CA ALA A 48 8.64 21.22 3.51
C ALA A 48 8.26 21.76 4.90
N ILE A 49 9.22 21.81 5.83
CA ILE A 49 9.01 22.38 7.16
C ILE A 49 8.60 23.85 7.06
N GLN A 50 9.28 24.63 6.21
CA GLN A 50 8.96 26.05 6.02
C GLN A 50 7.55 26.22 5.45
N ALA A 51 7.19 25.45 4.39
CA ALA A 51 5.86 25.51 3.81
C ALA A 51 4.74 25.17 4.81
N ILE A 52 4.97 24.22 5.71
CA ILE A 52 4.03 23.91 6.79
C ILE A 52 3.88 25.10 7.73
N LYS A 53 4.99 25.73 8.16
CA LYS A 53 4.96 26.92 9.02
C LYS A 53 4.18 28.06 8.38
N ASP A 54 4.40 28.32 7.10
CA ASP A 54 3.72 29.38 6.34
C ASP A 54 2.21 29.12 6.18
N SER A 55 1.79 27.87 6.28
CA SER A 55 0.37 27.49 6.16
C SER A 55 -0.42 27.50 7.47
N LEU A 56 0.25 27.63 8.64
CA LEU A 56 -0.37 27.48 9.95
C LEU A 56 -1.52 28.48 10.20
N GLU A 57 -1.45 29.70 9.68
CA GLU A 57 -2.50 30.70 9.85
C GLU A 57 -3.81 30.32 9.14
N ASN A 58 -3.75 29.39 8.17
CA ASN A 58 -4.87 28.97 7.34
C ASN A 58 -5.44 27.59 7.69
N ILE A 59 -4.92 26.90 8.72
CA ILE A 59 -5.35 25.52 9.09
C ILE A 59 -6.82 25.43 9.54
N HIS A 60 -7.46 26.56 9.86
CA HIS A 60 -8.88 26.64 10.22
C HIS A 60 -9.81 26.51 9.00
N ARG A 61 -9.27 26.50 7.78
CA ARG A 61 -10.02 26.37 6.53
C ARG A 61 -9.91 24.96 5.97
N TYR A 62 -10.97 24.48 5.35
CA TYR A 62 -10.90 23.24 4.60
C TYR A 62 -9.92 23.37 3.43
N PRO A 63 -9.10 22.33 3.16
CA PRO A 63 -8.30 22.29 1.95
C PRO A 63 -9.18 22.17 0.70
N ASP A 64 -8.60 22.47 -0.47
CA ASP A 64 -9.23 22.18 -1.74
C ASP A 64 -9.48 20.67 -1.87
N ALA A 65 -10.77 20.27 -1.92
CA ALA A 65 -11.20 18.89 -2.01
C ALA A 65 -10.70 18.19 -3.30
N SER A 66 -10.47 18.96 -4.38
CA SER A 66 -9.94 18.43 -5.62
C SER A 66 -8.43 18.11 -5.54
N GLY A 67 -7.70 18.75 -4.62
CA GLY A 67 -6.25 18.67 -4.50
C GLY A 67 -5.51 19.10 -5.79
N TYR A 68 -6.08 20.06 -6.53
CA TYR A 68 -5.64 20.43 -7.87
C TYR A 68 -4.13 20.70 -7.97
N GLU A 69 -3.60 21.53 -7.08
CA GLU A 69 -2.18 21.90 -7.11
C GLU A 69 -1.24 20.69 -6.98
N LEU A 70 -1.57 19.76 -6.07
CA LEU A 70 -0.77 18.54 -5.89
C LEU A 70 -0.92 17.59 -7.08
N ARG A 71 -2.16 17.40 -7.56
CA ARG A 71 -2.44 16.57 -8.74
C ARG A 71 -1.71 17.11 -9.97
N LYS A 72 -1.74 18.43 -10.19
CA LYS A 72 -1.03 19.07 -11.29
C LYS A 72 0.49 18.85 -11.21
N LYS A 73 1.10 19.07 -10.05
CA LYS A 73 2.54 18.84 -9.86
C LYS A 73 2.95 17.38 -10.08
N LEU A 74 2.11 16.44 -9.63
CA LEU A 74 2.35 15.01 -9.87
C LEU A 74 2.18 14.66 -11.35
N ALA A 75 1.14 15.16 -12.00
CA ALA A 75 0.91 14.95 -13.42
C ALA A 75 2.08 15.46 -14.28
N ASP A 76 2.55 16.67 -14.01
CA ASP A 76 3.72 17.28 -14.69
C ASP A 76 4.99 16.43 -14.46
N ARG A 77 5.22 15.98 -13.22
CA ARG A 77 6.39 15.14 -12.86
C ARG A 77 6.39 13.79 -13.57
N PHE A 78 5.23 13.14 -13.65
CA PHE A 78 5.09 11.80 -14.24
C PHE A 78 4.68 11.84 -15.72
N LYS A 79 4.53 13.03 -16.30
CA LYS A 79 4.10 13.24 -17.71
C LYS A 79 2.80 12.53 -18.05
N VAL A 80 1.82 12.64 -17.17
CA VAL A 80 0.47 12.11 -17.33
C VAL A 80 -0.56 13.24 -17.27
N LYS A 81 -1.82 12.99 -17.60
CA LYS A 81 -2.91 13.97 -17.44
C LYS A 81 -3.26 14.14 -15.96
N VAL A 82 -3.77 15.30 -15.57
CA VAL A 82 -4.24 15.57 -14.19
C VAL A 82 -5.30 14.55 -13.76
N ASP A 83 -6.16 14.12 -14.69
CA ASP A 83 -7.20 13.14 -14.43
C ASP A 83 -6.69 11.71 -14.21
N ASN A 84 -5.43 11.44 -14.53
CA ASN A 84 -4.77 10.18 -14.19
C ASN A 84 -4.20 10.16 -12.76
N VAL A 85 -4.36 11.26 -12.00
CA VAL A 85 -3.83 11.36 -10.63
C VAL A 85 -4.98 11.36 -9.64
N VAL A 86 -5.00 10.35 -8.77
CA VAL A 86 -5.92 10.24 -7.64
C VAL A 86 -5.15 10.39 -6.34
N LEU A 87 -5.68 11.18 -5.42
CA LEU A 87 -5.09 11.41 -4.09
C LEU A 87 -5.81 10.59 -3.03
N GLY A 88 -5.09 10.23 -1.98
CA GLY A 88 -5.65 9.52 -0.84
C GLY A 88 -4.78 9.64 0.40
N ALA A 89 -5.26 9.13 1.52
CA ALA A 89 -4.53 9.07 2.79
C ALA A 89 -3.43 8.00 2.73
N GLY A 90 -2.35 8.30 2.03
CA GLY A 90 -1.25 7.38 1.76
C GLY A 90 -1.65 6.22 0.83
N SER A 91 -0.73 5.29 0.62
CA SER A 91 -0.95 4.11 -0.23
C SER A 91 -2.07 3.21 0.30
N GLU A 92 -2.24 3.12 1.62
CA GLU A 92 -3.31 2.32 2.24
C GLU A 92 -4.70 2.88 1.88
N GLY A 93 -4.87 4.20 1.94
CA GLY A 93 -6.11 4.86 1.51
C GLY A 93 -6.42 4.62 0.04
N ILE A 94 -5.41 4.68 -0.82
CA ILE A 94 -5.56 4.39 -2.26
C ILE A 94 -5.94 2.92 -2.49
N MET A 95 -5.23 1.96 -1.88
CA MET A 95 -5.55 0.54 -2.00
C MET A 95 -6.98 0.23 -1.53
N SER A 96 -7.40 0.80 -0.40
CA SER A 96 -8.76 0.67 0.10
C SER A 96 -9.80 1.24 -0.88
N THR A 97 -9.51 2.36 -1.49
CA THR A 97 -10.38 2.97 -2.52
C THR A 97 -10.47 2.09 -3.76
N ILE A 98 -9.35 1.58 -4.27
CA ILE A 98 -9.32 0.66 -5.42
C ILE A 98 -10.19 -0.58 -5.13
N MET A 99 -10.00 -1.22 -3.97
CA MET A 99 -10.78 -2.41 -3.61
C MET A 99 -12.28 -2.12 -3.56
N ARG A 100 -12.68 -1.00 -2.95
CA ARG A 100 -14.11 -0.62 -2.85
C ARG A 100 -14.72 -0.22 -4.18
N THR A 101 -13.91 0.29 -5.11
CA THR A 101 -14.38 0.78 -6.40
C THR A 101 -14.53 -0.37 -7.42
N PHE A 102 -13.58 -1.29 -7.43
CA PHE A 102 -13.46 -2.27 -8.52
C PHE A 102 -13.89 -3.68 -8.15
N LEU A 103 -13.96 -4.05 -6.85
CA LEU A 103 -14.34 -5.40 -6.47
C LEU A 103 -15.86 -5.56 -6.35
N LEU A 104 -16.44 -6.41 -7.18
CA LEU A 104 -17.82 -6.88 -7.10
C LEU A 104 -17.94 -8.14 -6.22
N SER A 105 -19.16 -8.71 -6.10
CA SER A 105 -19.44 -9.80 -5.15
C SER A 105 -18.54 -11.01 -5.32
N ASP A 106 -18.29 -11.45 -6.53
CA ASP A 106 -17.60 -12.71 -6.82
C ASP A 106 -16.13 -12.53 -7.25
N ASP A 107 -15.65 -11.27 -7.25
CA ASP A 107 -14.29 -10.96 -7.65
C ASP A 107 -13.24 -11.51 -6.68
N GLU A 108 -12.12 -11.89 -7.23
CA GLU A 108 -10.98 -12.49 -6.55
C GLU A 108 -9.72 -11.62 -6.68
N LEU A 109 -8.79 -11.81 -5.75
CA LEU A 109 -7.49 -11.15 -5.76
C LEU A 109 -6.37 -12.19 -5.82
N VAL A 110 -5.24 -11.79 -6.42
CA VAL A 110 -4.00 -12.57 -6.41
C VAL A 110 -2.87 -11.74 -5.81
N SER A 111 -2.11 -12.28 -4.87
CA SER A 111 -0.91 -11.63 -4.33
C SER A 111 0.02 -12.63 -3.65
N ALA A 112 1.20 -12.19 -3.24
CA ALA A 112 2.13 -13.00 -2.47
C ALA A 112 1.80 -13.03 -0.96
N GLU A 113 2.11 -14.14 -0.29
CA GLU A 113 1.78 -14.36 1.13
C GLU A 113 2.45 -13.38 2.09
N ASN A 114 3.70 -13.04 1.87
CA ASN A 114 4.56 -12.34 2.81
C ASN A 114 5.04 -10.97 2.30
N SER A 115 4.24 -10.33 1.45
CA SER A 115 4.44 -8.97 0.99
C SER A 115 3.80 -7.95 1.95
N PHE A 116 3.57 -6.74 1.50
CA PHE A 116 3.14 -5.61 2.32
C PHE A 116 1.90 -5.91 3.17
N ILE A 117 2.08 -5.84 4.48
CA ILE A 117 1.05 -6.20 5.46
C ILE A 117 -0.22 -5.35 5.33
N GLY A 118 -0.10 -4.06 4.95
CA GLY A 118 -1.26 -3.17 4.76
C GLY A 118 -2.20 -3.69 3.68
N PHE A 119 -1.66 -4.16 2.53
CA PHE A 119 -2.48 -4.80 1.50
C PHE A 119 -3.17 -6.07 2.05
N ARG A 120 -2.42 -6.92 2.76
CA ARG A 120 -2.96 -8.18 3.33
C ARG A 120 -4.14 -7.93 4.27
N VAL A 121 -4.03 -6.91 5.13
CA VAL A 121 -5.12 -6.53 6.06
C VAL A 121 -6.35 -6.08 5.28
N LEU A 122 -6.18 -5.17 4.32
CA LEU A 122 -7.26 -4.67 3.48
C LEU A 122 -7.93 -5.78 2.65
N ALA A 123 -7.12 -6.63 2.02
CA ALA A 123 -7.61 -7.73 1.22
C ALA A 123 -8.44 -8.71 2.06
N ASN A 124 -7.94 -9.12 3.23
CA ASN A 124 -8.71 -9.98 4.13
C ASN A 124 -9.98 -9.29 4.67
N ALA A 125 -9.93 -7.97 4.90
CA ALA A 125 -11.08 -7.19 5.34
C ALA A 125 -12.15 -7.00 4.24
N SER A 126 -11.79 -7.16 2.98
CA SER A 126 -12.75 -7.09 1.86
C SER A 126 -13.74 -8.26 1.85
N GLY A 127 -13.41 -9.37 2.52
CA GLY A 127 -14.21 -10.60 2.51
C GLY A 127 -14.16 -11.37 1.19
N LYS A 128 -13.32 -10.95 0.26
CA LYS A 128 -13.15 -11.59 -1.05
C LYS A 128 -12.23 -12.80 -0.98
N ARG A 129 -12.30 -13.67 -1.99
CA ARG A 129 -11.35 -14.75 -2.15
C ARG A 129 -10.00 -14.18 -2.59
N ILE A 130 -8.95 -14.63 -1.94
CA ILE A 130 -7.60 -14.20 -2.23
C ILE A 130 -6.73 -15.42 -2.46
N HIS A 131 -6.07 -15.45 -3.60
CA HIS A 131 -5.08 -16.46 -3.93
C HIS A 131 -3.72 -15.96 -3.44
N TRP A 132 -3.33 -16.41 -2.25
CA TRP A 132 -2.03 -16.14 -1.69
C TRP A 132 -1.00 -17.10 -2.30
N VAL A 133 0.04 -16.53 -2.92
CA VAL A 133 1.12 -17.30 -3.55
C VAL A 133 2.36 -17.23 -2.66
N PRO A 134 2.95 -18.37 -2.25
CA PRO A 134 4.20 -18.36 -1.51
C PRO A 134 5.32 -17.67 -2.28
N MET A 135 6.14 -16.89 -1.59
CA MET A 135 7.34 -16.32 -2.19
C MET A 135 8.42 -17.38 -2.43
N LYS A 136 9.12 -17.27 -3.55
CA LYS A 136 10.25 -18.12 -3.90
C LYS A 136 11.56 -17.36 -3.66
N LYS A 137 12.37 -17.80 -2.70
CA LYS A 137 13.61 -17.10 -2.31
C LYS A 137 13.38 -15.62 -2.00
N TYR A 138 12.33 -15.32 -1.23
CA TYR A 138 11.91 -13.95 -0.84
C TYR A 138 11.50 -13.04 -2.00
N ARG A 139 11.21 -13.59 -3.18
CA ARG A 139 10.72 -12.86 -4.35
C ARG A 139 9.32 -13.32 -4.74
N TYR A 140 8.59 -12.48 -5.46
CA TYR A 140 7.34 -12.90 -6.10
C TYR A 140 7.59 -14.05 -7.06
N ASP A 141 6.83 -15.13 -6.93
CA ASP A 141 6.77 -16.20 -7.92
C ASP A 141 5.70 -15.85 -8.96
N LEU A 142 6.10 -15.05 -9.96
CA LEU A 142 5.18 -14.54 -10.98
C LEU A 142 4.60 -15.67 -11.85
N GLU A 143 5.35 -16.73 -12.07
CA GLU A 143 4.86 -17.91 -12.80
C GLU A 143 3.71 -18.58 -12.03
N MET A 144 3.91 -18.82 -10.73
CA MET A 144 2.86 -19.35 -9.88
C MET A 144 1.68 -18.39 -9.75
N MET A 145 1.92 -17.07 -9.66
CA MET A 145 0.85 -16.07 -9.64
C MET A 145 0.00 -16.13 -10.91
N ALA A 146 0.61 -16.27 -12.08
CA ALA A 146 -0.09 -16.41 -13.35
C ALA A 146 -1.03 -17.63 -13.34
N THR A 147 -0.62 -18.76 -12.75
CA THR A 147 -1.49 -19.97 -12.62
C THR A 147 -2.69 -19.77 -11.68
N LYS A 148 -2.68 -18.71 -10.85
CA LYS A 148 -3.79 -18.41 -9.93
C LYS A 148 -4.80 -17.40 -10.50
N ILE A 149 -4.56 -16.88 -11.69
CA ILE A 149 -5.52 -16.03 -12.39
C ILE A 149 -6.70 -16.88 -12.83
N THR A 150 -7.90 -16.49 -12.41
CA THR A 150 -9.18 -17.14 -12.78
C THR A 150 -10.05 -16.14 -13.53
N ASP A 151 -11.21 -16.57 -14.02
CA ASP A 151 -12.19 -15.67 -14.65
C ASP A 151 -12.75 -14.62 -13.70
N TYR A 152 -12.64 -14.84 -12.39
CA TYR A 152 -13.06 -13.92 -11.33
C TYR A 152 -11.94 -13.01 -10.83
N THR A 153 -10.70 -13.21 -11.26
CA THR A 153 -9.59 -12.34 -10.86
C THR A 153 -9.80 -10.93 -11.35
N LYS A 154 -9.81 -9.97 -10.41
CA LYS A 154 -10.00 -8.55 -10.69
C LYS A 154 -8.82 -7.69 -10.31
N ILE A 155 -8.09 -8.06 -9.26
CA ILE A 155 -6.93 -7.31 -8.79
C ILE A 155 -5.77 -8.27 -8.58
N ILE A 156 -4.61 -7.91 -9.12
CA ILE A 156 -3.32 -8.53 -8.82
C ILE A 156 -2.46 -7.47 -8.12
N TYR A 157 -1.97 -7.79 -6.93
CA TYR A 157 -1.13 -6.87 -6.17
C TYR A 157 0.32 -7.31 -6.15
N ILE A 158 1.21 -6.40 -6.55
CA ILE A 158 2.68 -6.57 -6.52
C ILE A 158 3.28 -5.28 -5.95
N ALA A 159 3.94 -5.37 -4.78
CA ALA A 159 4.79 -4.31 -4.28
C ALA A 159 6.18 -4.41 -4.94
N ASN A 160 6.61 -3.36 -5.63
CA ASN A 160 7.91 -3.40 -6.34
C ASN A 160 8.68 -2.09 -6.19
N PRO A 161 9.83 -2.07 -5.48
CA PRO A 161 10.43 -3.17 -4.70
C PRO A 161 9.52 -3.67 -3.57
N ASP A 162 9.65 -4.95 -3.19
CA ASP A 162 8.82 -5.53 -2.15
C ASP A 162 9.12 -4.97 -0.76
N ASN A 163 8.10 -4.79 0.02
CA ASN A 163 8.17 -4.48 1.44
C ASN A 163 7.56 -5.68 2.21
N PRO A 164 8.33 -6.38 3.08
CA PRO A 164 9.60 -5.95 3.69
C PRO A 164 10.88 -6.51 3.05
N MET A 165 10.81 -7.37 2.05
CA MET A 165 11.95 -8.17 1.59
C MET A 165 13.03 -7.38 0.83
N GLY A 166 12.67 -6.22 0.25
CA GLY A 166 13.60 -5.41 -0.55
C GLY A 166 13.95 -6.03 -1.91
N THR A 167 13.42 -7.19 -2.23
CA THR A 167 13.57 -7.81 -3.55
C THR A 167 12.72 -7.10 -4.59
N TYR A 168 13.05 -7.23 -5.86
CA TYR A 168 12.29 -6.55 -6.91
C TYR A 168 12.07 -7.45 -8.13
N VAL A 169 11.01 -7.13 -8.85
CA VAL A 169 10.67 -7.68 -10.15
C VAL A 169 11.26 -6.75 -11.21
N THR A 170 12.07 -7.30 -12.11
CA THR A 170 12.62 -6.54 -13.24
C THR A 170 11.55 -6.25 -14.29
N ARG A 171 11.78 -5.25 -15.13
CA ARG A 171 10.88 -4.96 -16.25
C ARG A 171 10.64 -6.18 -17.13
N LYS A 172 11.70 -6.92 -17.48
CA LYS A 172 11.59 -8.12 -18.31
C LYS A 172 10.70 -9.19 -17.66
N GLU A 173 10.89 -9.47 -16.37
CA GLU A 173 10.07 -10.42 -15.61
C GLU A 173 8.61 -9.97 -15.56
N PHE A 174 8.38 -8.68 -15.33
CA PHE A 174 7.04 -8.11 -15.31
C PHE A 174 6.36 -8.18 -16.68
N ASP A 175 7.05 -7.78 -17.75
CA ASP A 175 6.50 -7.80 -19.12
C ASP A 175 6.14 -9.23 -19.54
N GLN A 176 6.94 -10.24 -19.16
CA GLN A 176 6.62 -11.66 -19.38
C GLN A 176 5.37 -12.10 -18.60
N PHE A 177 5.29 -11.72 -17.33
CA PHE A 177 4.11 -12.02 -16.50
C PHE A 177 2.86 -11.34 -17.04
N TYR A 178 2.97 -10.08 -17.44
CA TYR A 178 1.83 -9.27 -17.90
C TYR A 178 1.13 -9.85 -19.12
N GLN A 179 1.81 -10.66 -19.92
CA GLN A 179 1.21 -11.37 -21.07
C GLN A 179 0.12 -12.37 -20.64
N TYR A 180 0.15 -12.84 -19.40
CA TYR A 180 -0.86 -13.74 -18.84
C TYR A 180 -2.00 -12.99 -18.12
N VAL A 181 -1.92 -11.67 -17.99
CA VAL A 181 -2.91 -10.86 -17.28
C VAL A 181 -3.99 -10.42 -18.27
N PRO A 182 -5.25 -10.84 -18.09
CA PRO A 182 -6.35 -10.42 -18.96
C PRO A 182 -6.65 -8.92 -18.80
N GLU A 183 -7.18 -8.28 -19.85
CA GLU A 183 -7.53 -6.85 -19.85
C GLU A 183 -8.53 -6.43 -18.75
N ARG A 184 -9.34 -7.37 -18.26
CA ARG A 184 -10.33 -7.10 -17.21
C ARG A 184 -9.72 -6.96 -15.80
N VAL A 185 -8.45 -7.34 -15.62
CA VAL A 185 -7.72 -7.33 -14.34
C VAL A 185 -7.04 -6.00 -14.09
#